data_17d6edeaf3df9c19ca9253da4c3d0f3d
#
_entry.id   17d6edeaf3df9c19ca9253da4c3d0f3d
#
_cell.length_a   1.000
_cell.length_b   1.000
_cell.length_c   1.000
_cell.angle_alpha   90.00
_cell.angle_beta   90.00
_cell.angle_gamma   90.00
#
_symmetry.space_group_name_H-M   'P 1'
#
loop_
_entity.id
_entity.type
_entity.pdbx_description
1 polymer ?
#
loop_
_entity_poly.entity_id
_entity_poly.type
_entity_poly.pdbx_seq_one_letter_code
_entity_poly.pdbx_strand_id
1 'polypeptide(L)'
;KKMLEPDLVGKTFSRPIIYVKRAISGPIETYQNGVEGRKVTSLSRRGKYLLIHLDNQTKLLFHLRMEGKLFVVKKAPEENHLSLYLPFQGEEGGLAFFDTRKFGISYLLKEEDEGPLSKLGPEPSEIKDPNYLYRKYKRSSLPIKELLLDQSIMAGLGNIYANEVLFASSLSPFLPGKKLKKEDCAVLLKNAQKILEEAIEFNGSTIRTYH
;
A
#
# COMPACT_ATOMS: atom_id res chain seq x y z
N LYS A 1 -8.41 -2.67 -2.43
CA LYS A 1 -8.60 -3.03 -3.82
C LYS A 1 -10.01 -3.59 -4.04
N LYS A 2 -10.36 -4.74 -3.44
CA LYS A 2 -11.65 -5.42 -3.65
C LYS A 2 -12.88 -4.50 -3.46
N MET A 3 -12.84 -3.58 -2.51
CA MET A 3 -13.95 -2.64 -2.23
C MET A 3 -14.08 -1.49 -3.23
N LEU A 4 -12.97 -1.06 -3.85
CA LEU A 4 -12.96 0.07 -4.79
C LEU A 4 -13.15 -0.37 -6.25
N GLU A 5 -12.77 -1.59 -6.59
CA GLU A 5 -12.73 -2.09 -7.96
C GLU A 5 -14.10 -2.04 -8.66
N PRO A 6 -15.22 -2.46 -8.02
CA PRO A 6 -16.55 -2.40 -8.66
C PRO A 6 -17.01 -0.98 -8.98
N ASP A 7 -16.59 0.00 -8.16
CA ASP A 7 -17.05 1.38 -8.28
C ASP A 7 -16.13 2.25 -9.16
N LEU A 8 -14.91 1.76 -9.47
CA LEU A 8 -13.91 2.53 -10.20
C LEU A 8 -13.68 2.03 -11.63
N VAL A 9 -13.68 0.71 -11.85
CA VAL A 9 -13.40 0.18 -13.20
C VAL A 9 -14.47 0.63 -14.18
N GLY A 10 -14.02 1.17 -15.32
CA GLY A 10 -14.88 1.74 -16.34
C GLY A 10 -15.18 3.23 -16.16
N LYS A 11 -14.89 3.84 -15.00
CA LYS A 11 -15.05 5.28 -14.78
C LYS A 11 -13.96 6.07 -15.50
N THR A 12 -14.31 7.24 -15.99
CA THR A 12 -13.38 8.22 -16.58
C THR A 12 -13.22 9.38 -15.62
N PHE A 13 -11.99 9.82 -15.40
CA PHE A 13 -11.72 10.95 -14.52
C PHE A 13 -11.83 12.28 -15.27
N SER A 14 -12.44 13.28 -14.65
CA SER A 14 -12.29 14.68 -14.99
C SER A 14 -10.98 15.23 -14.44
N ARG A 15 -10.72 16.53 -14.62
CA ARG A 15 -9.51 17.18 -14.11
C ARG A 15 -9.40 17.02 -12.60
N PRO A 16 -8.30 16.44 -12.06
CA PRO A 16 -8.07 16.29 -10.63
C PRO A 16 -8.05 17.62 -9.89
N ILE A 17 -8.59 17.64 -8.67
CA ILE A 17 -8.53 18.79 -7.75
C ILE A 17 -7.57 18.44 -6.62
N ILE A 18 -6.47 19.19 -6.51
CA ILE A 18 -5.39 18.93 -5.57
C ILE A 18 -5.45 19.98 -4.46
N TYR A 19 -5.90 19.57 -3.27
CA TYR A 19 -5.98 20.44 -2.09
C TYR A 19 -4.67 20.52 -1.34
N VAL A 20 -3.87 19.45 -1.41
CA VAL A 20 -2.57 19.33 -0.72
C VAL A 20 -1.50 18.98 -1.73
N LYS A 21 -0.61 19.92 -2.08
CA LYS A 21 0.43 19.71 -3.10
C LYS A 21 1.28 18.45 -2.86
N ARG A 22 1.65 18.17 -1.63
CA ARG A 22 2.46 16.97 -1.28
C ARG A 22 1.70 15.64 -1.39
N ALA A 23 0.37 15.65 -1.58
CA ALA A 23 -0.41 14.45 -1.82
C ALA A 23 -0.19 13.86 -3.22
N ILE A 24 0.51 14.58 -4.09
CA ILE A 24 0.94 14.09 -5.39
C ILE A 24 2.46 14.22 -5.55
N SER A 25 3.04 13.36 -6.38
CA SER A 25 4.44 13.43 -6.77
C SER A 25 4.56 14.18 -8.10
N GLY A 26 5.46 15.16 -8.13
CA GLY A 26 5.73 15.97 -9.33
C GLY A 26 4.85 17.22 -9.47
N PRO A 27 4.91 17.88 -10.66
CA PRO A 27 4.14 19.09 -10.93
C PRO A 27 2.64 18.83 -11.00
N ILE A 28 1.85 19.75 -10.44
CA ILE A 28 0.38 19.64 -10.41
C ILE A 28 -0.19 19.51 -11.84
N GLU A 29 0.25 20.34 -12.74
CA GLU A 29 -0.25 20.38 -14.12
C GLU A 29 0.04 19.07 -14.88
N THR A 30 1.25 18.51 -14.71
CA THR A 30 1.60 17.22 -15.30
C THR A 30 0.70 16.11 -14.77
N TYR A 31 0.44 16.09 -13.47
CA TYR A 31 -0.46 15.12 -12.85
C TYR A 31 -1.88 15.27 -13.37
N GLN A 32 -2.40 16.49 -13.40
CA GLN A 32 -3.75 16.78 -13.90
C GLN A 32 -3.92 16.37 -15.37
N ASN A 33 -3.03 16.80 -16.25
CA ASN A 33 -3.09 16.52 -17.69
C ASN A 33 -2.96 15.01 -17.99
N GLY A 34 -2.20 14.28 -17.18
CA GLY A 34 -2.04 12.83 -17.36
C GLY A 34 -3.22 11.99 -16.87
N VAL A 35 -4.10 12.56 -16.03
CA VAL A 35 -5.26 11.86 -15.46
C VAL A 35 -6.58 12.30 -16.11
N GLU A 36 -6.68 13.56 -16.52
CA GLU A 36 -7.89 14.12 -17.12
C GLU A 36 -8.29 13.36 -18.38
N GLY A 37 -9.56 12.97 -18.47
CA GLY A 37 -10.12 12.22 -19.59
C GLY A 37 -9.68 10.76 -19.66
N ARG A 38 -9.03 10.23 -18.62
CA ARG A 38 -8.54 8.83 -18.62
C ARG A 38 -9.50 7.89 -17.93
N LYS A 39 -9.71 6.75 -18.58
CA LYS A 39 -10.60 5.68 -18.10
C LYS A 39 -9.83 4.69 -17.24
N VAL A 40 -10.41 4.30 -16.12
CA VAL A 40 -9.88 3.23 -15.26
C VAL A 40 -10.13 1.87 -15.93
N THR A 41 -9.07 1.12 -16.17
CA THR A 41 -9.13 -0.20 -16.81
C THR A 41 -9.10 -1.34 -15.80
N SER A 42 -8.28 -1.22 -14.76
CA SER A 42 -8.17 -2.23 -13.71
C SER A 42 -7.54 -1.65 -12.44
N LEU A 43 -7.60 -2.43 -11.35
CA LEU A 43 -6.90 -2.14 -10.11
C LEU A 43 -5.98 -3.31 -9.74
N SER A 44 -4.78 -2.98 -9.27
CA SER A 44 -3.85 -3.96 -8.69
C SER A 44 -3.27 -3.45 -7.37
N ARG A 45 -2.45 -4.28 -6.70
CA ARG A 45 -1.80 -3.92 -5.44
C ARG A 45 -0.39 -4.52 -5.40
N ARG A 46 0.55 -3.77 -4.89
CA ARG A 46 1.89 -4.25 -4.59
C ARG A 46 2.36 -3.71 -3.24
N GLY A 47 2.68 -4.59 -2.30
CA GLY A 47 3.01 -4.18 -0.93
C GLY A 47 1.89 -3.35 -0.29
N LYS A 48 2.21 -2.12 0.08
CA LYS A 48 1.28 -1.14 0.65
C LYS A 48 0.79 -0.10 -0.36
N TYR A 49 1.00 -0.36 -1.65
CA TYR A 49 0.56 0.51 -2.74
C TYR A 49 -0.68 -0.05 -3.42
N LEU A 50 -1.65 0.81 -3.67
CA LEU A 50 -2.78 0.57 -4.57
C LEU A 50 -2.44 1.15 -5.94
N LEU A 51 -2.65 0.38 -7.00
CA LEU A 51 -2.44 0.79 -8.37
C LEU A 51 -3.79 0.88 -9.07
N ILE A 52 -4.03 2.00 -9.74
CA ILE A 52 -5.19 2.23 -10.61
C ILE A 52 -4.65 2.41 -12.02
N HIS A 53 -4.89 1.43 -12.90
CA HIS A 53 -4.41 1.43 -14.28
C HIS A 53 -5.37 2.23 -15.16
N LEU A 54 -4.81 3.04 -16.06
CA LEU A 54 -5.54 3.92 -16.96
C LEU A 54 -5.37 3.47 -18.42
N ASP A 55 -6.29 3.89 -19.28
CA ASP A 55 -6.37 3.48 -20.70
C ASP A 55 -5.26 4.03 -21.61
N ASN A 56 -4.46 4.98 -21.12
CA ASN A 56 -3.36 5.59 -21.83
C ASN A 56 -1.97 5.01 -21.46
N GLN A 57 -1.92 3.79 -20.95
CA GLN A 57 -0.68 3.15 -20.50
C GLN A 57 0.02 3.92 -19.37
N THR A 58 -0.78 4.53 -18.50
CA THR A 58 -0.30 5.10 -17.23
C THR A 58 -1.03 4.46 -16.06
N LYS A 59 -0.50 4.66 -14.87
CA LYS A 59 -1.13 4.20 -13.62
C LYS A 59 -0.98 5.24 -12.53
N LEU A 60 -2.01 5.33 -11.70
CA LEU A 60 -1.94 6.03 -10.42
C LEU A 60 -1.50 5.05 -9.36
N LEU A 61 -0.48 5.42 -8.60
CA LEU A 61 0.05 4.64 -7.51
C LEU A 61 -0.18 5.36 -6.19
N PHE A 62 -1.04 4.82 -5.32
CA PHE A 62 -1.34 5.40 -4.03
C PHE A 62 -0.63 4.69 -2.90
N HIS A 63 0.05 5.42 -2.02
CA HIS A 63 0.52 4.97 -0.73
C HIS A 63 -0.21 5.73 0.37
N LEU A 64 -1.06 5.03 1.13
CA LEU A 64 -1.94 5.66 2.12
C LEU A 64 -1.22 6.09 3.40
N ARG A 65 0.00 5.58 3.63
CA ARG A 65 0.76 5.83 4.86
C ARG A 65 0.00 5.41 6.11
N MET A 66 -0.17 6.31 7.10
CA MET A 66 -0.73 5.96 8.42
C MET A 66 -2.23 6.15 8.50
N GLU A 67 -2.76 7.21 7.91
CA GLU A 67 -4.18 7.61 8.05
C GLU A 67 -4.88 7.92 6.73
N GLY A 68 -4.19 7.75 5.61
CA GLY A 68 -4.76 7.96 4.29
C GLY A 68 -5.89 6.97 4.01
N LYS A 69 -6.98 7.47 3.43
CA LYS A 69 -8.15 6.69 3.06
C LYS A 69 -8.62 7.07 1.66
N LEU A 70 -9.00 6.08 0.88
CA LEU A 70 -9.59 6.26 -0.45
C LEU A 70 -11.05 5.80 -0.41
N PHE A 71 -11.94 6.68 -0.87
CA PHE A 71 -13.36 6.40 -0.99
C PHE A 71 -13.88 6.84 -2.35
N VAL A 72 -14.75 6.04 -2.95
CA VAL A 72 -15.63 6.52 -4.01
C VAL A 72 -16.80 7.24 -3.32
N VAL A 73 -17.01 8.49 -3.69
CA VAL A 73 -18.02 9.36 -3.10
C VAL A 73 -19.03 9.79 -4.16
N LYS A 74 -20.30 9.93 -3.78
CA LYS A 74 -21.40 10.31 -4.69
C LYS A 74 -21.42 11.80 -5.02
N LYS A 75 -20.80 12.64 -4.17
CA LYS A 75 -20.67 14.08 -4.34
C LYS A 75 -19.29 14.53 -3.91
N ALA A 76 -18.82 15.65 -4.46
CA ALA A 76 -17.57 16.26 -4.00
C ALA A 76 -17.66 16.56 -2.49
N PRO A 77 -16.74 16.03 -1.67
CA PRO A 77 -16.81 16.24 -0.23
C PRO A 77 -16.33 17.65 0.15
N GLU A 78 -17.01 18.24 1.13
CA GLU A 78 -16.64 19.54 1.76
C GLU A 78 -15.80 19.34 3.03
N GLU A 79 -15.06 18.25 3.15
CA GLU A 79 -14.42 17.84 4.39
C GLU A 79 -12.98 18.37 4.55
N ASN A 80 -12.62 18.69 5.81
CA ASN A 80 -11.36 19.32 6.20
C ASN A 80 -10.09 18.48 5.97
N HIS A 81 -10.15 17.23 5.58
CA HIS A 81 -8.96 16.36 5.42
C HIS A 81 -8.81 15.82 4.01
N LEU A 82 -9.54 16.38 3.06
CA LEU A 82 -9.44 16.03 1.66
C LEU A 82 -8.10 16.52 1.10
N SER A 83 -7.31 15.61 0.58
CA SER A 83 -5.98 15.88 0.04
C SER A 83 -5.96 15.93 -1.48
N LEU A 84 -6.74 15.05 -2.12
CA LEU A 84 -6.87 14.94 -3.56
C LEU A 84 -8.27 14.42 -3.90
N TYR A 85 -8.90 15.00 -4.93
CA TYR A 85 -10.17 14.55 -5.46
C TYR A 85 -10.08 14.35 -6.97
N LEU A 86 -10.52 13.21 -7.43
CA LEU A 86 -10.56 12.81 -8.84
C LEU A 86 -12.04 12.68 -9.24
N PRO A 87 -12.67 13.77 -9.73
CA PRO A 87 -14.06 13.73 -10.14
C PRO A 87 -14.28 12.76 -11.30
N PHE A 88 -15.44 12.15 -11.39
CA PHE A 88 -15.83 11.39 -12.58
C PHE A 88 -16.33 12.31 -13.69
N GLN A 89 -16.08 11.92 -14.94
CA GLN A 89 -16.56 12.64 -16.10
C GLN A 89 -17.99 12.21 -16.45
N GLY A 90 -18.89 13.18 -16.62
CA GLY A 90 -20.27 12.92 -17.06
C GLY A 90 -21.23 12.41 -15.99
N GLU A 91 -20.78 12.29 -14.74
CA GLU A 91 -21.62 11.90 -13.60
C GLU A 91 -21.15 12.59 -12.31
N GLU A 92 -22.03 12.65 -11.31
CA GLU A 92 -21.66 13.15 -10.00
C GLU A 92 -20.73 12.15 -9.27
N GLY A 93 -19.88 12.70 -8.37
CA GLY A 93 -18.99 11.89 -7.55
C GLY A 93 -17.59 11.76 -8.10
N GLY A 94 -16.81 10.89 -7.46
CA GLY A 94 -15.39 10.69 -7.79
C GLY A 94 -14.65 9.88 -6.76
N LEU A 95 -13.33 9.74 -6.96
CA LEU A 95 -12.42 9.15 -5.99
C LEU A 95 -11.83 10.23 -5.09
N ALA A 96 -12.09 10.15 -3.80
CA ALA A 96 -11.61 11.08 -2.80
C ALA A 96 -10.50 10.45 -1.94
N PHE A 97 -9.39 11.15 -1.80
CA PHE A 97 -8.27 10.78 -0.95
C PHE A 97 -8.22 11.70 0.26
N PHE A 98 -8.59 11.16 1.42
CA PHE A 98 -8.53 11.82 2.72
C PHE A 98 -7.27 11.43 3.46
N ASP A 99 -6.61 12.39 4.11
CA ASP A 99 -5.49 12.13 5.00
C ASP A 99 -5.34 13.25 6.02
N THR A 100 -5.68 12.97 7.27
CA THR A 100 -5.56 13.92 8.39
C THR A 100 -4.13 14.36 8.62
N ARG A 101 -3.16 13.47 8.42
CA ARG A 101 -1.73 13.74 8.63
C ARG A 101 -1.03 14.26 7.38
N LYS A 102 -1.67 14.15 6.21
CA LYS A 102 -1.14 14.61 4.92
C LYS A 102 0.20 13.99 4.53
N PHE A 103 0.47 12.72 4.90
CA PHE A 103 1.68 11.95 4.55
C PHE A 103 1.47 11.00 3.38
N GLY A 104 0.21 10.70 3.08
CA GLY A 104 -0.15 9.89 1.94
C GLY A 104 0.22 10.57 0.63
N ILE A 105 0.50 9.76 -0.39
CA ILE A 105 0.98 10.28 -1.66
C ILE A 105 0.45 9.46 -2.83
N SER A 106 0.16 10.15 -3.93
CA SER A 106 -0.16 9.57 -5.23
C SER A 106 0.93 9.89 -6.25
N TYR A 107 1.31 8.92 -7.06
CA TYR A 107 2.21 9.07 -8.20
C TYR A 107 1.43 8.83 -9.47
N LEU A 108 1.71 9.59 -10.51
CA LEU A 108 1.33 9.27 -11.88
C LEU A 108 2.58 8.70 -12.58
N LEU A 109 2.52 7.47 -13.01
CA LEU A 109 3.63 6.75 -13.64
C LEU A 109 3.19 6.19 -14.99
N LYS A 110 4.13 5.99 -15.92
CA LYS A 110 3.91 5.14 -17.08
C LYS A 110 3.73 3.69 -16.63
N GLU A 111 3.08 2.86 -17.44
CA GLU A 111 2.80 1.47 -17.06
C GLU A 111 4.08 0.66 -16.81
N GLU A 112 5.14 0.89 -17.61
CA GLU A 112 6.44 0.24 -17.44
C GLU A 112 7.30 0.79 -16.30
N ASP A 113 6.97 2.00 -15.78
CA ASP A 113 7.75 2.62 -14.70
C ASP A 113 7.32 2.05 -13.34
N GLU A 114 8.25 1.45 -12.66
CA GLU A 114 8.01 0.92 -11.31
C GLU A 114 8.04 2.00 -10.22
N GLY A 115 8.69 3.13 -10.46
CA GLY A 115 8.83 4.20 -9.48
C GLY A 115 9.26 3.68 -8.10
N PRO A 116 8.51 3.98 -7.02
CA PRO A 116 8.85 3.49 -5.68
C PRO A 116 8.69 1.97 -5.51
N LEU A 117 8.01 1.26 -6.42
CA LEU A 117 7.85 -0.19 -6.33
C LEU A 117 9.16 -0.93 -6.58
N SER A 118 10.10 -0.36 -7.37
CA SER A 118 11.41 -0.95 -7.67
C SER A 118 12.25 -1.25 -6.42
N LYS A 119 11.94 -0.59 -5.30
CA LYS A 119 12.64 -0.79 -4.01
C LYS A 119 12.00 -1.87 -3.14
N LEU A 120 10.90 -2.47 -3.58
CA LEU A 120 10.19 -3.48 -2.79
C LEU A 120 10.79 -4.86 -3.01
N GLY A 121 11.02 -5.57 -1.91
CA GLY A 121 11.26 -7.00 -1.93
C GLY A 121 10.01 -7.80 -2.27
N PRO A 122 10.11 -9.14 -2.29
CA PRO A 122 8.96 -10.02 -2.51
C PRO A 122 7.92 -9.87 -1.40
N GLU A 123 6.65 -10.11 -1.72
CA GLU A 123 5.62 -10.28 -0.70
C GLU A 123 5.75 -11.66 -0.03
N PRO A 124 5.29 -11.85 1.20
CA PRO A 124 5.40 -13.15 1.88
C PRO A 124 4.89 -14.33 1.06
N SER A 125 3.77 -14.16 0.35
CA SER A 125 3.17 -15.20 -0.51
C SER A 125 4.03 -15.60 -1.72
N GLU A 126 4.96 -14.74 -2.14
CA GLU A 126 5.87 -14.97 -3.26
C GLU A 126 7.13 -15.72 -2.82
N ILE A 127 7.45 -15.72 -1.51
CA ILE A 127 8.65 -16.36 -0.97
C ILE A 127 8.39 -17.85 -0.79
N LYS A 128 8.99 -18.67 -1.63
CA LYS A 128 8.88 -20.14 -1.58
C LYS A 128 10.01 -20.79 -0.79
N ASP A 129 11.16 -20.14 -0.68
CA ASP A 129 12.32 -20.67 0.05
C ASP A 129 12.23 -20.34 1.55
N PRO A 130 12.09 -21.34 2.44
CA PRO A 130 12.00 -21.13 3.88
C PRO A 130 13.26 -20.48 4.50
N ASN A 131 14.40 -20.56 3.81
CA ASN A 131 15.66 -19.98 4.28
C ASN A 131 15.86 -18.52 3.79
N TYR A 132 14.90 -17.96 3.04
CA TYR A 132 15.05 -16.61 2.49
C TYR A 132 15.35 -15.57 3.56
N LEU A 133 14.50 -15.49 4.60
CA LEU A 133 14.67 -14.53 5.70
C LEU A 133 15.98 -14.78 6.47
N TYR A 134 16.35 -16.04 6.72
CA TYR A 134 17.60 -16.36 7.38
C TYR A 134 18.80 -15.79 6.62
N ARG A 135 18.88 -15.97 5.30
CA ARG A 135 19.97 -15.40 4.49
C ARG A 135 20.04 -13.88 4.58
N LYS A 136 18.89 -13.20 4.68
CA LYS A 136 18.80 -11.73 4.80
C LYS A 136 19.18 -11.23 6.19
N TYR A 137 18.81 -11.98 7.25
CA TYR A 137 18.92 -11.50 8.62
C TYR A 137 20.19 -11.95 9.36
N LYS A 138 20.80 -13.07 9.00
CA LYS A 138 21.91 -13.74 9.75
C LYS A 138 23.14 -12.88 10.03
N ARG A 139 23.32 -11.76 9.35
CA ARG A 139 24.44 -10.83 9.56
C ARG A 139 24.01 -9.51 10.20
N SER A 140 22.71 -9.32 10.41
CA SER A 140 22.18 -8.06 10.92
C SER A 140 22.21 -8.02 12.45
N SER A 141 22.66 -6.90 12.99
CA SER A 141 22.55 -6.59 14.42
C SER A 141 21.27 -5.84 14.76
N LEU A 142 20.45 -5.45 13.76
CA LEU A 142 19.18 -4.79 13.98
C LEU A 142 18.18 -5.73 14.65
N PRO A 143 17.26 -5.19 15.47
CA PRO A 143 16.13 -5.93 16.01
C PRO A 143 15.27 -6.55 14.92
N ILE A 144 14.75 -7.76 15.18
CA ILE A 144 13.92 -8.47 14.20
C ILE A 144 12.69 -7.67 13.76
N LYS A 145 12.12 -6.86 14.65
CA LYS A 145 10.99 -6.00 14.30
C LYS A 145 11.35 -5.00 13.21
N GLU A 146 12.52 -4.38 13.28
CA GLU A 146 12.99 -3.45 12.25
C GLU A 146 13.23 -4.16 10.92
N LEU A 147 13.79 -5.37 10.98
CA LEU A 147 14.03 -6.20 9.79
C LEU A 147 12.72 -6.66 9.12
N LEU A 148 11.67 -6.96 9.90
CA LEU A 148 10.34 -7.28 9.36
C LEU A 148 9.64 -6.08 8.73
N LEU A 149 9.96 -4.87 9.17
CA LEU A 149 9.42 -3.63 8.62
C LEU A 149 10.16 -3.15 7.37
N ASP A 150 11.33 -3.72 7.06
CA ASP A 150 12.09 -3.39 5.87
C ASP A 150 11.41 -3.92 4.61
N GLN A 151 10.75 -3.02 3.90
CA GLN A 151 9.99 -3.35 2.70
C GLN A 151 10.87 -3.83 1.53
N SER A 152 12.19 -3.61 1.58
CA SER A 152 13.14 -4.11 0.58
C SER A 152 13.48 -5.59 0.77
N ILE A 153 13.28 -6.11 1.98
CA ILE A 153 13.47 -7.53 2.29
C ILE A 153 12.17 -8.29 2.08
N MET A 154 11.08 -7.81 2.68
CA MET A 154 9.77 -8.43 2.57
C MET A 154 8.67 -7.34 2.58
N ALA A 155 8.00 -7.16 1.44
CA ALA A 155 7.01 -6.12 1.27
C ALA A 155 5.66 -6.48 1.89
N GLY A 156 4.96 -5.48 2.42
CA GLY A 156 3.57 -5.58 2.86
C GLY A 156 3.35 -5.48 4.37
N LEU A 157 4.28 -5.95 5.21
CA LEU A 157 4.15 -5.87 6.67
C LEU A 157 4.25 -4.42 7.16
N GLY A 158 3.31 -4.04 8.02
CA GLY A 158 3.34 -2.81 8.81
C GLY A 158 3.47 -3.12 10.30
N ASN A 159 3.48 -2.07 11.14
CA ASN A 159 3.68 -2.24 12.59
C ASN A 159 2.70 -3.23 13.22
N ILE A 160 1.42 -3.18 12.88
CA ILE A 160 0.40 -4.08 13.45
C ILE A 160 0.77 -5.52 13.11
N TYR A 161 0.84 -5.86 11.83
CA TYR A 161 1.10 -7.23 11.41
C TYR A 161 2.51 -7.74 11.74
N ALA A 162 3.52 -6.87 11.82
CA ALA A 162 4.83 -7.26 12.31
C ALA A 162 4.79 -7.70 13.79
N ASN A 163 3.99 -7.02 14.63
CA ASN A 163 3.78 -7.44 16.01
C ASN A 163 3.03 -8.78 16.10
N GLU A 164 1.96 -8.96 15.30
CA GLU A 164 1.22 -10.22 15.25
C GLU A 164 2.11 -11.40 14.82
N VAL A 165 2.93 -11.20 13.79
CA VAL A 165 3.88 -12.21 13.32
C VAL A 165 4.89 -12.58 14.40
N LEU A 166 5.44 -11.60 15.12
CA LEU A 166 6.38 -11.82 16.21
C LEU A 166 5.74 -12.55 17.38
N PHE A 167 4.53 -12.14 17.76
CA PHE A 167 3.75 -12.80 18.81
C PHE A 167 3.46 -14.26 18.46
N ALA A 168 2.91 -14.51 17.26
CA ALA A 168 2.62 -15.86 16.78
C ALA A 168 3.87 -16.75 16.64
N SER A 169 5.05 -16.13 16.47
CA SER A 169 6.33 -16.83 16.37
C SER A 169 7.03 -16.98 17.73
N SER A 170 6.46 -16.45 18.81
CA SER A 170 7.06 -16.43 20.16
C SER A 170 8.48 -15.84 20.19
N LEU A 171 8.71 -14.78 19.39
CA LEU A 171 10.00 -14.11 19.27
C LEU A 171 9.95 -12.69 19.85
N SER A 172 10.96 -12.36 20.66
CA SER A 172 11.13 -11.00 21.17
C SER A 172 11.38 -10.02 20.01
N PRO A 173 10.67 -8.88 19.94
CA PRO A 173 10.88 -7.85 18.90
C PRO A 173 12.30 -7.27 18.91
N PHE A 174 12.99 -7.36 20.03
CA PHE A 174 14.35 -6.84 20.24
C PHE A 174 15.45 -7.85 19.88
N LEU A 175 15.09 -9.09 19.52
CA LEU A 175 16.08 -10.12 19.17
C LEU A 175 16.86 -9.69 17.92
N PRO A 176 18.22 -9.59 17.97
CA PRO A 176 19.00 -9.24 16.79
C PRO A 176 18.90 -10.31 15.69
N GLY A 177 18.82 -9.89 14.43
CA GLY A 177 18.71 -10.80 13.29
C GLY A 177 19.78 -11.89 13.25
N LYS A 178 21.02 -11.56 13.61
CA LYS A 178 22.14 -12.51 13.68
C LYS A 178 21.99 -13.63 14.73
N LYS A 179 21.07 -13.49 15.68
CA LYS A 179 20.78 -14.51 16.69
C LYS A 179 19.63 -15.45 16.28
N LEU A 180 18.93 -15.17 15.17
CA LEU A 180 17.88 -16.03 14.65
C LEU A 180 18.46 -17.32 14.07
N LYS A 181 17.79 -18.42 14.36
CA LYS A 181 18.04 -19.72 13.71
C LYS A 181 17.27 -19.81 12.39
N LYS A 182 17.60 -20.80 11.57
CA LYS A 182 16.85 -21.06 10.32
C LYS A 182 15.40 -21.39 10.60
N GLU A 183 15.15 -22.16 11.64
CA GLU A 183 13.83 -22.59 12.09
C GLU A 183 12.97 -21.39 12.49
N ASP A 184 13.54 -20.42 13.23
CA ASP A 184 12.86 -19.19 13.63
C ASP A 184 12.42 -18.39 12.38
N CYS A 185 13.30 -18.28 11.40
CA CYS A 185 13.01 -17.56 10.15
C CYS A 185 11.93 -18.26 9.30
N ALA A 186 11.94 -19.59 9.28
CA ALA A 186 10.90 -20.36 8.60
C ALA A 186 9.52 -20.19 9.26
N VAL A 187 9.47 -20.18 10.59
CA VAL A 187 8.25 -19.92 11.38
C VAL A 187 7.77 -18.48 11.15
N LEU A 188 8.65 -17.49 11.17
CA LEU A 188 8.32 -16.09 10.86
C LEU A 188 7.69 -15.94 9.47
N LEU A 189 8.27 -16.57 8.45
CA LEU A 189 7.75 -16.50 7.10
C LEU A 189 6.35 -17.14 6.99
N LYS A 190 6.20 -18.33 7.57
CA LYS A 190 4.91 -19.04 7.60
C LYS A 190 3.82 -18.20 8.30
N ASN A 191 4.13 -17.62 9.45
CA ASN A 191 3.20 -16.77 10.18
C ASN A 191 2.89 -15.47 9.43
N ALA A 192 3.87 -14.86 8.76
CA ALA A 192 3.64 -13.68 7.92
C ALA A 192 2.68 -13.98 6.75
N GLN A 193 2.84 -15.13 6.09
CA GLN A 193 1.93 -15.59 5.03
C GLN A 193 0.52 -15.76 5.57
N LYS A 194 0.37 -16.57 6.62
CA LYS A 194 -0.94 -16.87 7.23
C LYS A 194 -1.67 -15.61 7.70
N ILE A 195 -1.01 -14.77 8.48
CA ILE A 195 -1.63 -13.57 9.08
C ILE A 195 -2.07 -12.57 8.00
N LEU A 196 -1.27 -12.40 6.93
CA LEU A 196 -1.67 -11.49 5.85
C LEU A 196 -2.80 -12.07 4.99
N GLU A 197 -2.84 -13.39 4.78
CA GLU A 197 -3.96 -14.06 4.09
C GLU A 197 -5.27 -13.89 4.87
N GLU A 198 -5.26 -14.17 6.16
CA GLU A 198 -6.40 -13.97 7.07
C GLU A 198 -6.84 -12.49 7.08
N ALA A 199 -5.89 -11.55 7.18
CA ALA A 199 -6.19 -10.13 7.15
C ALA A 199 -6.87 -9.68 5.84
N ILE A 200 -6.48 -10.25 4.70
CA ILE A 200 -7.10 -9.97 3.40
C ILE A 200 -8.51 -10.58 3.32
N GLU A 201 -8.72 -11.76 3.87
CA GLU A 201 -10.01 -12.44 3.91
C GLU A 201 -11.02 -11.66 4.76
N PHE A 202 -10.60 -11.18 5.93
CA PHE A 202 -11.42 -10.39 6.87
C PHE A 202 -11.45 -8.88 6.59
N ASN A 203 -11.01 -8.43 5.40
CA ASN A 203 -10.96 -7.01 5.00
C ASN A 203 -10.09 -6.11 5.89
N GLY A 204 -9.09 -6.67 6.55
CA GLY A 204 -8.12 -5.96 7.36
C GLY A 204 -8.54 -5.76 8.81
N SER A 205 -7.65 -5.15 9.59
CA SER A 205 -7.91 -4.70 10.96
C SER A 205 -8.03 -3.18 10.99
N THR A 206 -9.03 -2.65 11.70
CA THR A 206 -9.10 -1.22 12.04
C THR A 206 -8.58 -1.03 13.45
N ILE A 207 -7.94 0.12 13.74
CA ILE A 207 -7.46 0.46 15.09
C ILE A 207 -8.61 0.39 16.13
N ARG A 208 -9.86 0.60 15.69
CA ARG A 208 -11.06 0.53 16.55
C ARG A 208 -11.47 -0.90 16.92
N THR A 209 -11.00 -1.89 16.20
CA THR A 209 -11.31 -3.32 16.42
C THR A 209 -10.09 -4.12 16.90
N TYR A 210 -8.95 -3.45 17.08
CA TYR A 210 -7.75 -4.04 17.63
C TYR A 210 -7.79 -3.91 19.16
N HIS A 211 -8.10 -5.02 19.84
CA HIS A 211 -8.13 -5.16 21.30
C HIS A 211 -6.99 -6.07 21.77
#